data_6edfa0123267b11c4cebe96ee3560048
#
_entry.id   6edfa0123267b11c4cebe96ee3560048
#
_cell.length_a   1.000
_cell.length_b   1.000
_cell.length_c   1.000
_cell.angle_alpha   90.00
_cell.angle_beta   90.00
_cell.angle_gamma   90.00
#
_symmetry.space_group_name_H-M   'P 1'
#
loop_
_entity.id
_entity.type
_entity.pdbx_description
1 polymer ?
#
loop_
_entity_poly.entity_id
_entity_poly.type
_entity_poly.pdbx_seq_one_letter_code
_entity_poly.pdbx_strand_id
1 'polypeptide(L)'
;MQVISSKDNELIKHIRKLKEKKERDASNEYLVEGIKIVKEAIQENAKIKQIILCDDCEKTESIPKDLMYEIAKHICIYVTSKLFKYISEVQEPQGVLAVIEKNNGDKTIDYTQDIIVALDDVQDPGNLGTILRTVDSVGVNQILVSKGTADSYNPKVVRSTMGAIFRVKIIECEDLKKTLKEIKKHKFKIVVSSLQTENTIYDINYYKKVIIIGNEANGVEQQIQEMADEKIKIPMLRKNRKLKCICS
;
A
#
# COMPACT_ATOMS: atom_id res chain seq x y z
N MET A 1 29.99 12.29 15.03
CA MET A 1 28.60 11.85 14.78
C MET A 1 28.27 10.87 15.90
N GLN A 2 27.12 11.01 16.59
CA GLN A 2 26.77 10.12 17.71
C GLN A 2 26.00 8.92 17.17
N VAL A 3 26.53 7.71 17.39
CA VAL A 3 25.88 6.45 17.00
C VAL A 3 25.06 5.92 18.17
N ILE A 4 23.77 5.66 17.93
CA ILE A 4 22.88 5.07 18.96
C ILE A 4 23.12 3.57 19.04
N SER A 5 23.34 3.07 20.25
CA SER A 5 23.55 1.63 20.53
C SER A 5 22.56 1.03 21.54
N SER A 6 21.82 1.88 22.27
CA SER A 6 20.89 1.44 23.31
C SER A 6 19.47 1.20 22.76
N LYS A 7 18.89 0.05 23.15
CA LYS A 7 17.47 -0.25 22.91
C LYS A 7 16.52 0.64 23.71
N ASP A 8 17.00 1.25 24.78
CA ASP A 8 16.21 2.10 25.67
C ASP A 8 16.09 3.52 25.17
N ASN A 9 16.79 3.87 24.08
CA ASN A 9 16.65 5.16 23.41
C ASN A 9 15.18 5.36 22.95
N GLU A 10 14.60 6.51 23.24
CA GLU A 10 13.19 6.80 22.98
C GLU A 10 12.82 6.71 21.50
N LEU A 11 13.72 7.12 20.59
CA LEU A 11 13.52 6.97 19.15
C LEU A 11 13.44 5.48 18.73
N ILE A 12 14.31 4.65 19.28
CA ILE A 12 14.33 3.22 19.00
C ILE A 12 13.04 2.54 19.49
N LYS A 13 12.59 2.92 20.67
CA LYS A 13 11.30 2.46 21.20
C LYS A 13 10.14 2.91 20.30
N HIS A 14 10.16 4.17 19.85
CA HIS A 14 9.16 4.69 18.92
C HIS A 14 9.14 3.92 17.61
N ILE A 15 10.28 3.75 16.95
CA ILE A 15 10.39 2.98 15.70
C ILE A 15 9.84 1.56 15.88
N ARG A 16 10.17 0.91 16.99
CA ARG A 16 9.64 -0.43 17.29
C ARG A 16 8.13 -0.46 17.42
N LYS A 17 7.53 0.53 18.07
CA LYS A 17 6.08 0.65 18.22
C LYS A 17 5.36 0.87 16.88
N LEU A 18 5.98 1.51 15.89
CA LEU A 18 5.39 1.70 14.56
C LEU A 18 5.12 0.38 13.80
N LYS A 19 5.56 -0.77 14.31
CA LYS A 19 5.13 -2.09 13.82
C LYS A 19 3.66 -2.37 14.10
N GLU A 20 3.09 -1.74 15.12
CA GLU A 20 1.70 -1.90 15.53
C GLU A 20 0.81 -0.83 14.88
N LYS A 21 -0.35 -1.25 14.35
CA LYS A 21 -1.31 -0.34 13.70
C LYS A 21 -1.71 0.82 14.62
N LYS A 22 -2.03 0.51 15.88
CA LYS A 22 -2.45 1.51 16.87
C LYS A 22 -1.43 2.64 17.03
N GLU A 23 -0.14 2.31 17.07
CA GLU A 23 0.92 3.29 17.23
C GLU A 23 1.14 4.11 15.94
N ARG A 24 1.02 3.46 14.76
CA ARG A 24 1.03 4.18 13.48
C ARG A 24 -0.12 5.17 13.34
N ASP A 25 -1.30 4.81 13.82
CA ASP A 25 -2.47 5.69 13.77
C ASP A 25 -2.34 6.84 14.78
N ALA A 26 -1.82 6.56 15.98
CA ALA A 26 -1.62 7.57 17.03
C ALA A 26 -0.54 8.60 16.67
N SER A 27 0.58 8.19 16.07
CA SER A 27 1.68 9.07 15.67
C SER A 27 1.50 9.66 14.28
N ASN A 28 0.61 9.11 13.49
CA ASN A 28 0.46 9.43 12.05
C ASN A 28 1.74 9.15 11.25
N GLU A 29 2.47 8.08 11.60
CA GLU A 29 3.74 7.72 11.00
C GLU A 29 3.77 6.24 10.61
N TYR A 30 4.65 5.88 9.68
CA TYR A 30 4.92 4.49 9.30
C TYR A 30 6.37 4.32 8.88
N LEU A 31 6.78 3.06 8.71
CA LEU A 31 8.14 2.71 8.35
C LEU A 31 8.25 2.27 6.90
N VAL A 32 9.33 2.68 6.26
CA VAL A 32 9.80 2.10 5.00
C VAL A 32 11.22 1.60 5.19
N GLU A 33 11.54 0.42 4.67
CA GLU A 33 12.83 -0.22 4.87
C GLU A 33 13.40 -0.75 3.56
N GLY A 34 14.62 -0.35 3.25
CA GLY A 34 15.41 -0.77 2.10
C GLY A 34 15.73 0.35 1.12
N ILE A 35 16.82 0.16 0.37
CA ILE A 35 17.40 1.19 -0.51
C ILE A 35 16.40 1.66 -1.56
N LYS A 36 15.70 0.73 -2.22
CA LYS A 36 14.76 1.07 -3.31
C LYS A 36 13.60 1.91 -2.83
N ILE A 37 12.93 1.49 -1.75
CA ILE A 37 11.74 2.19 -1.28
C ILE A 37 12.08 3.53 -0.61
N VAL A 38 13.24 3.67 0.03
CA VAL A 38 13.70 4.96 0.55
C VAL A 38 14.03 5.92 -0.62
N LYS A 39 14.63 5.42 -1.70
CA LYS A 39 14.83 6.20 -2.93
C LYS A 39 13.51 6.69 -3.50
N GLU A 40 12.51 5.81 -3.65
CA GLU A 40 11.17 6.17 -4.11
C GLU A 40 10.53 7.24 -3.20
N ALA A 41 10.64 7.08 -1.87
CA ALA A 41 10.11 8.05 -0.92
C ALA A 41 10.70 9.45 -1.11
N ILE A 42 12.01 9.54 -1.37
CA ILE A 42 12.70 10.82 -1.63
C ILE A 42 12.23 11.40 -2.98
N GLN A 43 12.19 10.59 -4.04
CA GLN A 43 11.80 11.02 -5.37
C GLN A 43 10.35 11.52 -5.45
N GLU A 44 9.45 10.89 -4.69
CA GLU A 44 8.04 11.27 -4.59
C GLU A 44 7.76 12.36 -3.55
N ASN A 45 8.82 12.97 -2.99
CA ASN A 45 8.72 14.03 -1.98
C ASN A 45 7.85 13.62 -0.77
N ALA A 46 7.96 12.34 -0.36
CA ALA A 46 7.27 11.87 0.84
C ALA A 46 7.73 12.68 2.07
N LYS A 47 6.84 12.88 3.03
CA LYS A 47 7.15 13.62 4.25
C LYS A 47 8.04 12.79 5.18
N ILE A 48 9.32 12.71 4.86
CA ILE A 48 10.32 11.97 5.63
C ILE A 48 10.63 12.74 6.91
N LYS A 49 10.35 12.15 8.06
CA LYS A 49 10.69 12.70 9.39
C LYS A 49 12.15 12.51 9.70
N GLN A 50 12.67 11.31 9.45
CA GLN A 50 14.06 10.95 9.70
C GLN A 50 14.44 9.68 8.95
N ILE A 51 15.72 9.54 8.65
CA ILE A 51 16.30 8.34 8.04
C ILE A 51 17.27 7.71 9.02
N ILE A 52 17.13 6.42 9.23
CA ILE A 52 17.99 5.63 10.12
C ILE A 52 18.97 4.84 9.24
N LEU A 53 20.25 5.02 9.50
CA LEU A 53 21.34 4.36 8.80
C LEU A 53 22.08 3.43 9.75
N CYS A 54 22.45 2.27 9.25
CA CYS A 54 23.35 1.38 9.95
C CYS A 54 24.79 1.87 9.78
N ASP A 55 25.49 2.13 10.89
CA ASP A 55 26.83 2.72 10.87
C ASP A 55 27.90 1.68 10.46
N ASP A 56 27.78 0.45 10.89
CA ASP A 56 28.75 -0.64 10.73
C ASP A 56 28.25 -1.80 9.87
N CYS A 57 27.32 -1.56 8.94
CA CYS A 57 26.80 -2.56 8.03
C CYS A 57 27.49 -2.46 6.66
N GLU A 58 28.13 -3.54 6.18
CA GLU A 58 28.68 -3.62 4.81
C GLU A 58 27.65 -3.26 3.73
N LYS A 59 26.37 -3.57 3.96
CA LYS A 59 25.28 -3.25 3.02
C LYS A 59 24.95 -1.75 2.93
N THR A 60 25.28 -0.97 3.94
CA THR A 60 25.15 0.51 3.88
C THR A 60 26.14 1.10 2.89
N GLU A 61 27.31 0.50 2.72
CA GLU A 61 28.29 0.88 1.70
C GLU A 61 27.79 0.65 0.28
N SER A 62 26.81 -0.23 0.09
CA SER A 62 26.17 -0.50 -1.20
C SER A 62 25.13 0.53 -1.63
N ILE A 63 24.82 1.52 -0.78
CA ILE A 63 23.92 2.62 -1.12
C ILE A 63 24.61 3.50 -2.19
N PRO A 64 23.98 3.72 -3.36
CA PRO A 64 24.55 4.57 -4.40
C PRO A 64 24.89 5.97 -3.89
N LYS A 65 26.01 6.52 -4.34
CA LYS A 65 26.51 7.84 -3.86
C LYS A 65 25.53 8.98 -4.12
N ASP A 66 24.84 8.95 -5.24
CA ASP A 66 23.77 9.89 -5.57
C ASP A 66 22.62 9.82 -4.56
N LEU A 67 22.21 8.62 -4.17
CA LEU A 67 21.18 8.43 -3.15
C LEU A 67 21.68 8.86 -1.76
N MET A 68 22.93 8.58 -1.40
CA MET A 68 23.51 9.06 -0.13
C MET A 68 23.53 10.59 -0.05
N TYR A 69 23.79 11.27 -1.17
CA TYR A 69 23.69 12.72 -1.23
C TYR A 69 22.26 13.22 -0.96
N GLU A 70 21.26 12.57 -1.55
CA GLU A 70 19.85 12.91 -1.29
C GLU A 70 19.44 12.58 0.16
N ILE A 71 19.85 11.43 0.69
CA ILE A 71 19.62 11.02 2.09
C ILE A 71 20.21 12.08 3.05
N ALA A 72 21.40 12.60 2.78
CA ALA A 72 22.08 13.58 3.64
C ALA A 72 21.35 14.94 3.75
N LYS A 73 20.36 15.20 2.89
CA LYS A 73 19.51 16.39 3.01
C LYS A 73 18.42 16.24 4.09
N HIS A 74 18.23 15.03 4.61
CA HIS A 74 17.27 14.73 5.66
C HIS A 74 17.94 14.57 7.03
N ILE A 75 17.12 14.49 8.08
CA ILE A 75 17.61 14.17 9.43
C ILE A 75 18.06 12.71 9.43
N CYS A 76 19.37 12.49 9.52
CA CYS A 76 19.99 11.16 9.55
C CYS A 76 20.42 10.77 10.96
N ILE A 77 20.09 9.54 11.35
CA ILE A 77 20.43 8.96 12.63
C ILE A 77 21.17 7.66 12.38
N TYR A 78 22.32 7.51 13.04
CA TYR A 78 23.16 6.33 12.90
C TYR A 78 22.97 5.40 14.06
N VAL A 79 22.83 4.11 13.77
CA VAL A 79 22.65 3.05 14.77
C VAL A 79 23.62 1.90 14.49
N THR A 80 23.99 1.15 15.54
CA THR A 80 24.82 -0.05 15.38
C THR A 80 24.06 -1.14 14.60
N SER A 81 24.76 -2.04 13.92
CA SER A 81 24.18 -3.18 13.17
C SER A 81 23.28 -4.06 14.05
N LYS A 82 23.67 -4.27 15.30
CA LYS A 82 22.86 -5.01 16.28
C LYS A 82 21.53 -4.30 16.53
N LEU A 83 21.53 -2.99 16.65
CA LEU A 83 20.34 -2.20 16.90
C LEU A 83 19.48 -2.08 15.63
N PHE A 84 20.12 -1.93 14.46
CA PHE A 84 19.41 -1.92 13.18
C PHE A 84 18.65 -3.22 12.94
N LYS A 85 19.27 -4.38 13.17
CA LYS A 85 18.60 -5.70 13.14
C LYS A 85 17.43 -5.80 14.14
N TYR A 86 17.55 -5.17 15.29
CA TYR A 86 16.49 -5.16 16.29
C TYR A 86 15.24 -4.38 15.83
N ILE A 87 15.40 -3.27 15.11
CA ILE A 87 14.28 -2.44 14.60
C ILE A 87 13.76 -2.92 13.24
N SER A 88 14.56 -3.60 12.46
CA SER A 88 14.23 -4.14 11.14
C SER A 88 13.11 -5.18 11.18
N GLU A 89 12.37 -5.30 10.07
CA GLU A 89 11.34 -6.31 9.81
C GLU A 89 11.80 -7.36 8.78
N VAL A 90 13.01 -7.23 8.25
CA VAL A 90 13.56 -8.17 7.27
C VAL A 90 14.71 -8.98 7.87
N GLN A 91 14.90 -10.20 7.37
CA GLN A 91 15.97 -11.09 7.85
C GLN A 91 17.35 -10.53 7.53
N GLU A 92 17.50 -9.95 6.32
CA GLU A 92 18.74 -9.35 5.86
C GLU A 92 18.54 -7.85 5.53
N PRO A 93 18.65 -6.98 6.54
CA PRO A 93 18.43 -5.54 6.35
C PRO A 93 19.48 -4.93 5.42
N GLN A 94 19.06 -3.94 4.62
CA GLN A 94 19.95 -3.20 3.72
C GLN A 94 20.59 -1.97 4.37
N GLY A 95 20.47 -1.81 5.69
CA GLY A 95 21.11 -0.74 6.44
C GLY A 95 20.47 0.64 6.32
N VAL A 96 19.30 0.77 5.68
CA VAL A 96 18.55 2.01 5.59
C VAL A 96 17.07 1.80 5.86
N LEU A 97 16.51 2.67 6.71
CA LEU A 97 15.10 2.71 7.09
C LEU A 97 14.68 4.18 7.21
N ALA A 98 13.46 4.52 6.84
CA ALA A 98 12.92 5.86 7.07
C ALA A 98 11.59 5.81 7.83
N VAL A 99 11.39 6.82 8.68
CA VAL A 99 10.12 7.14 9.32
C VAL A 99 9.44 8.19 8.46
N ILE A 100 8.23 7.91 8.01
CA ILE A 100 7.47 8.76 7.10
C ILE A 100 6.13 9.11 7.72
N GLU A 101 5.70 10.37 7.60
CA GLU A 101 4.37 10.81 7.98
C GLU A 101 3.34 10.26 6.98
N LYS A 102 2.24 9.68 7.50
CA LYS A 102 1.14 9.24 6.63
C LYS A 102 0.58 10.41 5.85
N ASN A 103 0.27 10.18 4.60
CA ASN A 103 -0.41 11.19 3.79
C ASN A 103 -1.89 11.25 4.20
N ASN A 104 -2.20 12.14 5.11
CA ASN A 104 -3.58 12.48 5.51
C ASN A 104 -4.19 13.57 4.62
N GLY A 105 -3.65 13.78 3.43
CA GLY A 105 -4.14 14.78 2.48
C GLY A 105 -5.60 14.60 2.09
N ASP A 106 -5.99 15.27 1.04
CA ASP A 106 -7.35 15.22 0.50
C ASP A 106 -7.84 13.77 0.33
N LYS A 107 -8.87 13.38 1.12
CA LYS A 107 -9.53 12.07 1.05
C LYS A 107 -10.76 12.11 0.13
N THR A 108 -10.98 13.20 -0.60
CA THR A 108 -12.09 13.28 -1.56
C THR A 108 -11.83 12.37 -2.76
N ILE A 109 -12.88 11.79 -3.29
CA ILE A 109 -12.80 10.96 -4.49
C ILE A 109 -12.63 11.88 -5.70
N ASP A 110 -11.63 11.60 -6.52
CA ASP A 110 -11.45 12.28 -7.80
C ASP A 110 -12.33 11.62 -8.87
N TYR A 111 -13.42 12.29 -9.23
CA TYR A 111 -14.35 11.83 -10.24
C TYR A 111 -13.93 12.17 -11.68
N THR A 112 -12.79 12.81 -11.88
CA THR A 112 -12.25 13.06 -13.25
C THR A 112 -11.65 11.80 -13.86
N GLN A 113 -11.20 10.87 -13.02
CA GLN A 113 -10.68 9.56 -13.43
C GLN A 113 -11.75 8.71 -14.13
N ASP A 114 -11.33 7.90 -15.09
CA ASP A 114 -12.23 6.95 -15.77
C ASP A 114 -12.44 5.67 -14.98
N ILE A 115 -11.45 5.27 -14.21
CA ILE A 115 -11.45 4.03 -13.42
C ILE A 115 -11.19 4.36 -11.96
N ILE A 116 -12.01 3.78 -11.10
CA ILE A 116 -11.80 3.71 -9.65
C ILE A 116 -11.70 2.23 -9.29
N VAL A 117 -10.76 1.85 -8.46
CA VAL A 117 -10.68 0.51 -7.89
C VAL A 117 -11.17 0.56 -6.45
N ALA A 118 -12.03 -0.38 -6.07
CA ALA A 118 -12.51 -0.51 -4.70
C ALA A 118 -12.23 -1.92 -4.17
N LEU A 119 -11.73 -1.99 -2.95
CA LEU A 119 -11.37 -3.23 -2.28
C LEU A 119 -12.37 -3.53 -1.18
N ASP A 120 -13.02 -4.67 -1.30
CA ASP A 120 -14.01 -5.15 -0.35
C ASP A 120 -13.41 -6.28 0.49
N ASP A 121 -12.94 -5.93 1.68
CA ASP A 121 -12.42 -6.87 2.69
C ASP A 121 -11.20 -7.70 2.21
N VAL A 122 -10.29 -7.09 1.44
CA VAL A 122 -9.02 -7.71 1.03
C VAL A 122 -8.10 -7.82 2.25
N GLN A 123 -7.96 -9.01 2.82
CA GLN A 123 -7.31 -9.22 4.12
C GLN A 123 -5.83 -9.56 4.04
N ASP A 124 -5.35 -10.17 2.94
CA ASP A 124 -3.92 -10.50 2.82
C ASP A 124 -3.09 -9.26 2.50
N PRO A 125 -2.08 -8.93 3.34
CA PRO A 125 -1.21 -7.78 3.10
C PRO A 125 -0.41 -7.85 1.79
N GLY A 126 -0.06 -9.04 1.34
CA GLY A 126 0.66 -9.24 0.07
C GLY A 126 -0.23 -8.93 -1.12
N ASN A 127 -1.51 -9.37 -1.07
CA ASN A 127 -2.50 -9.06 -2.10
C ASN A 127 -2.77 -7.54 -2.17
N LEU A 128 -2.99 -6.89 -1.03
CA LEU A 128 -3.18 -5.44 -1.00
C LEU A 128 -1.99 -4.70 -1.62
N GLY A 129 -0.76 -5.05 -1.25
CA GLY A 129 0.42 -4.43 -1.82
C GLY A 129 0.58 -4.68 -3.32
N THR A 130 0.23 -5.89 -3.79
CA THR A 130 0.24 -6.23 -5.22
C THR A 130 -0.81 -5.44 -6.00
N ILE A 131 -2.01 -5.28 -5.44
CA ILE A 131 -3.06 -4.45 -6.05
C ILE A 131 -2.60 -3.00 -6.16
N LEU A 132 -2.07 -2.42 -5.08
CA LEU A 132 -1.55 -1.05 -5.09
C LEU A 132 -0.49 -0.85 -6.18
N ARG A 133 0.45 -1.78 -6.29
CA ARG A 133 1.45 -1.75 -7.34
C ARG A 133 0.84 -1.88 -8.74
N THR A 134 -0.17 -2.72 -8.91
CA THR A 134 -0.82 -2.93 -10.21
C THR A 134 -1.60 -1.70 -10.64
N VAL A 135 -2.39 -1.10 -9.77
CA VAL A 135 -3.18 0.11 -10.09
C VAL A 135 -2.26 1.28 -10.42
N ASP A 136 -1.14 1.44 -9.70
CA ASP A 136 -0.11 2.43 -10.00
C ASP A 136 0.47 2.22 -11.41
N SER A 137 0.79 0.97 -11.77
CA SER A 137 1.40 0.64 -13.07
C SER A 137 0.49 0.91 -14.27
N VAL A 138 -0.82 0.92 -14.08
CA VAL A 138 -1.81 1.22 -15.13
C VAL A 138 -2.35 2.65 -15.05
N GLY A 139 -1.75 3.50 -14.22
CA GLY A 139 -2.11 4.91 -14.08
C GLY A 139 -3.38 5.20 -13.29
N VAL A 140 -3.90 4.22 -12.54
CA VAL A 140 -4.99 4.46 -11.57
C VAL A 140 -4.36 5.02 -10.29
N ASN A 141 -4.69 6.27 -9.96
CA ASN A 141 -4.04 7.02 -8.89
C ASN A 141 -4.83 7.06 -7.58
N GLN A 142 -5.96 6.37 -7.49
CA GLN A 142 -6.77 6.28 -6.28
C GLN A 142 -7.42 4.92 -6.12
N ILE A 143 -7.50 4.45 -4.87
CA ILE A 143 -8.29 3.27 -4.50
C ILE A 143 -9.17 3.55 -3.29
N LEU A 144 -10.30 2.86 -3.24
CA LEU A 144 -11.18 2.83 -2.09
C LEU A 144 -10.96 1.52 -1.35
N VAL A 145 -10.86 1.58 -0.03
CA VAL A 145 -10.69 0.39 0.79
C VAL A 145 -11.79 0.32 1.85
N SER A 146 -12.43 -0.83 1.99
CA SER A 146 -13.40 -1.07 3.06
C SER A 146 -12.70 -1.22 4.41
N LYS A 147 -13.45 -1.07 5.50
CA LYS A 147 -12.95 -1.16 6.88
C LYS A 147 -12.29 -2.49 7.22
N GLY A 148 -12.70 -3.59 6.57
CA GLY A 148 -12.12 -4.93 6.77
C GLY A 148 -10.85 -5.19 5.96
N THR A 149 -10.47 -4.28 5.07
CA THR A 149 -9.25 -4.41 4.28
C THR A 149 -8.01 -4.27 5.16
N ALA A 150 -6.94 -5.01 4.82
CA ALA A 150 -5.67 -4.95 5.51
C ALA A 150 -5.14 -3.52 5.63
N ASP A 151 -4.41 -3.24 6.70
CA ASP A 151 -3.81 -1.92 6.91
C ASP A 151 -2.78 -1.59 5.83
N SER A 152 -3.04 -0.56 5.04
CA SER A 152 -2.20 -0.13 3.93
C SER A 152 -0.79 0.29 4.36
N TYR A 153 -0.61 0.71 5.61
CA TYR A 153 0.67 1.09 6.18
C TYR A 153 1.35 -0.03 6.99
N ASN A 154 0.81 -1.26 6.92
CA ASN A 154 1.50 -2.43 7.45
C ASN A 154 2.85 -2.60 6.74
N PRO A 155 3.98 -2.87 7.44
CA PRO A 155 5.29 -3.00 6.81
C PRO A 155 5.36 -4.03 5.67
N LYS A 156 4.58 -5.11 5.75
CA LYS A 156 4.49 -6.11 4.67
C LYS A 156 3.79 -5.54 3.43
N VAL A 157 2.70 -4.77 3.61
CA VAL A 157 2.02 -4.07 2.51
C VAL A 157 2.97 -3.06 1.88
N VAL A 158 3.54 -2.17 2.69
CA VAL A 158 4.46 -1.11 2.23
C VAL A 158 5.57 -1.67 1.37
N ARG A 159 6.22 -2.76 1.79
CA ARG A 159 7.26 -3.43 0.98
C ARG A 159 6.72 -3.96 -0.34
N SER A 160 5.53 -4.57 -0.33
CA SER A 160 4.92 -5.18 -1.52
C SER A 160 4.50 -4.15 -2.57
N THR A 161 4.25 -2.89 -2.16
CA THR A 161 3.86 -1.81 -3.09
C THR A 161 4.98 -1.36 -4.02
N MET A 162 6.23 -1.63 -3.68
CA MET A 162 7.42 -1.17 -4.45
C MET A 162 7.41 0.34 -4.74
N GLY A 163 6.89 1.16 -3.80
CA GLY A 163 6.81 2.62 -3.93
C GLY A 163 5.44 3.17 -4.34
N ALA A 164 4.51 2.34 -4.82
CA ALA A 164 3.15 2.78 -5.19
C ALA A 164 2.40 3.45 -4.02
N ILE A 165 2.76 3.14 -2.77
CA ILE A 165 2.19 3.75 -1.56
C ILE A 165 2.37 5.28 -1.52
N PHE A 166 3.34 5.85 -2.23
CA PHE A 166 3.59 7.28 -2.29
C PHE A 166 2.78 7.98 -3.39
N ARG A 167 2.31 7.25 -4.42
CA ARG A 167 1.62 7.78 -5.60
C ARG A 167 0.13 7.52 -5.60
N VAL A 168 -0.30 6.35 -5.10
CA VAL A 168 -1.71 5.97 -5.10
C VAL A 168 -2.40 6.54 -3.86
N LYS A 169 -3.45 7.31 -4.07
CA LYS A 169 -4.32 7.84 -3.02
C LYS A 169 -5.18 6.71 -2.46
N ILE A 170 -5.05 6.43 -1.18
CA ILE A 170 -5.82 5.40 -0.48
C ILE A 170 -6.92 6.07 0.33
N ILE A 171 -8.17 5.78 0.01
CA ILE A 171 -9.35 6.34 0.63
C ILE A 171 -10.04 5.25 1.45
N GLU A 172 -9.93 5.33 2.77
CA GLU A 172 -10.61 4.42 3.68
C GLU A 172 -12.10 4.80 3.77
N CYS A 173 -12.96 3.87 3.42
CA CYS A 173 -14.41 4.01 3.47
C CYS A 173 -14.96 3.41 4.76
N GLU A 174 -15.62 4.20 5.58
CA GLU A 174 -16.34 3.68 6.76
C GLU A 174 -17.47 2.74 6.35
N ASP A 175 -18.16 3.07 5.26
CA ASP A 175 -19.20 2.27 4.62
C ASP A 175 -19.00 2.31 3.10
N LEU A 176 -18.40 1.25 2.56
CA LEU A 176 -18.14 1.14 1.14
C LEU A 176 -19.43 1.17 0.31
N LYS A 177 -20.52 0.57 0.77
CA LYS A 177 -21.81 0.55 0.05
C LYS A 177 -22.39 1.95 -0.08
N LYS A 178 -22.32 2.75 0.99
CA LYS A 178 -22.74 4.15 0.96
C LYS A 178 -21.88 4.96 -0.02
N THR A 179 -20.58 4.75 0.02
CA THR A 179 -19.62 5.40 -0.91
C THR A 179 -19.92 5.03 -2.36
N LEU A 180 -20.19 3.76 -2.65
CA LEU A 180 -20.54 3.29 -4.00
C LEU A 180 -21.86 3.91 -4.51
N LYS A 181 -22.88 4.07 -3.64
CA LYS A 181 -24.12 4.78 -4.00
C LYS A 181 -23.86 6.23 -4.38
N GLU A 182 -22.95 6.91 -3.69
CA GLU A 182 -22.57 8.28 -4.01
C GLU A 182 -21.84 8.36 -5.36
N ILE A 183 -20.90 7.45 -5.60
CA ILE A 183 -20.14 7.37 -6.85
C ILE A 183 -21.08 7.15 -8.07
N LYS A 184 -22.14 6.36 -7.92
CA LYS A 184 -23.16 6.17 -8.99
C LYS A 184 -23.81 7.48 -9.42
N LYS A 185 -23.99 8.47 -8.52
CA LYS A 185 -24.52 9.80 -8.88
C LYS A 185 -23.59 10.56 -9.84
N HIS A 186 -22.30 10.23 -9.84
CA HIS A 186 -21.30 10.77 -10.75
C HIS A 186 -21.16 9.97 -12.06
N LYS A 187 -22.21 9.18 -12.41
CA LYS A 187 -22.30 8.39 -13.65
C LYS A 187 -21.31 7.24 -13.77
N PHE A 188 -20.71 6.80 -12.67
CA PHE A 188 -19.92 5.57 -12.66
C PHE A 188 -20.82 4.35 -12.57
N LYS A 189 -20.41 3.29 -13.26
CA LYS A 189 -21.02 1.96 -13.15
C LYS A 189 -20.17 1.05 -12.29
N ILE A 190 -20.82 0.26 -11.45
CA ILE A 190 -20.16 -0.70 -10.58
C ILE A 190 -19.95 -2.01 -11.34
N VAL A 191 -18.72 -2.48 -11.38
CA VAL A 191 -18.31 -3.72 -12.02
C VAL A 191 -17.77 -4.67 -10.94
N VAL A 192 -18.31 -5.89 -10.86
CA VAL A 192 -17.84 -6.91 -9.94
C VAL A 192 -17.38 -8.17 -10.68
N SER A 193 -16.37 -8.84 -10.15
CA SER A 193 -16.01 -10.17 -10.63
C SER A 193 -17.02 -11.22 -10.13
N SER A 194 -17.52 -12.05 -11.02
CA SER A 194 -18.49 -13.11 -10.68
C SER A 194 -18.28 -14.33 -11.57
N LEU A 195 -18.42 -15.52 -10.98
CA LEU A 195 -18.44 -16.77 -11.76
C LEU A 195 -19.80 -17.03 -12.43
N GLN A 196 -20.83 -16.28 -12.03
CA GLN A 196 -22.21 -16.45 -12.52
C GLN A 196 -22.52 -15.47 -13.68
N THR A 197 -21.59 -15.29 -14.59
CA THR A 197 -21.79 -14.46 -15.77
C THR A 197 -21.05 -15.03 -16.97
N GLU A 198 -21.56 -14.77 -18.17
CA GLU A 198 -20.86 -15.10 -19.41
C GLU A 198 -19.93 -13.97 -19.87
N ASN A 199 -20.18 -12.72 -19.46
CA ASN A 199 -19.35 -11.58 -19.83
C ASN A 199 -17.95 -11.71 -19.23
N THR A 200 -16.96 -11.46 -20.06
CA THR A 200 -15.54 -11.46 -19.65
C THR A 200 -15.01 -10.06 -19.45
N ILE A 201 -13.79 -9.95 -18.92
CA ILE A 201 -13.08 -8.66 -18.81
C ILE A 201 -12.89 -7.96 -20.17
N TYR A 202 -13.01 -8.66 -21.29
CA TYR A 202 -12.86 -8.11 -22.65
C TYR A 202 -14.15 -7.56 -23.25
N ASP A 203 -15.30 -7.87 -22.62
CA ASP A 203 -16.62 -7.54 -23.17
C ASP A 203 -17.19 -6.23 -22.66
N ILE A 204 -16.43 -5.50 -21.81
CA ILE A 204 -16.89 -4.24 -21.22
C ILE A 204 -16.01 -3.06 -21.63
N ASN A 205 -16.61 -1.88 -21.62
CA ASN A 205 -15.89 -0.62 -21.73
C ASN A 205 -15.54 -0.12 -20.32
N TYR A 206 -14.29 0.27 -20.10
CA TYR A 206 -13.78 0.71 -18.80
C TYR A 206 -13.95 2.23 -18.54
N TYR A 207 -14.68 2.95 -19.37
CA TYR A 207 -14.97 4.36 -19.13
C TYR A 207 -15.99 4.53 -17.99
N LYS A 208 -15.66 5.36 -16.99
CA LYS A 208 -16.49 5.62 -15.79
C LYS A 208 -16.94 4.34 -15.08
N LYS A 209 -15.96 3.54 -14.68
CA LYS A 209 -16.20 2.29 -13.95
C LYS A 209 -15.56 2.29 -12.56
N VAL A 210 -16.27 1.67 -11.61
CA VAL A 210 -15.70 1.24 -10.34
C VAL A 210 -15.53 -0.26 -10.38
N ILE A 211 -14.28 -0.72 -10.34
CA ILE A 211 -13.95 -2.15 -10.35
C ILE A 211 -13.84 -2.61 -8.90
N ILE A 212 -14.69 -3.54 -8.50
CA ILE A 212 -14.69 -4.08 -7.14
C ILE A 212 -13.88 -5.37 -7.11
N ILE A 213 -12.92 -5.40 -6.18
CA ILE A 213 -12.12 -6.57 -5.88
C ILE A 213 -12.48 -7.01 -4.46
N GLY A 214 -12.94 -8.24 -4.31
CA GLY A 214 -13.43 -8.77 -3.05
C GLY A 214 -12.40 -9.58 -2.26
N ASN A 215 -12.84 -10.07 -1.12
CA ASN A 215 -12.10 -10.94 -0.22
C ASN A 215 -11.65 -12.23 -0.92
N GLU A 216 -10.49 -12.76 -0.54
CA GLU A 216 -9.85 -13.92 -1.16
C GLU A 216 -10.66 -15.22 -1.00
N ALA A 217 -11.42 -15.35 0.08
CA ALA A 217 -12.21 -16.54 0.39
C ALA A 217 -13.68 -16.37 -0.02
N ASN A 218 -14.26 -15.23 0.31
CA ASN A 218 -15.71 -14.98 0.22
C ASN A 218 -16.09 -14.18 -1.05
N GLY A 219 -15.12 -13.60 -1.74
CA GLY A 219 -15.38 -12.69 -2.87
C GLY A 219 -15.94 -11.35 -2.42
N VAL A 220 -16.72 -10.71 -3.29
CA VAL A 220 -17.39 -9.44 -3.02
C VAL A 220 -18.66 -9.68 -2.20
N GLU A 221 -18.92 -8.83 -1.19
CA GLU A 221 -20.12 -8.90 -0.35
C GLU A 221 -21.39 -8.93 -1.21
N GLN A 222 -22.37 -9.79 -0.85
CA GLN A 222 -23.59 -9.98 -1.64
C GLN A 222 -24.36 -8.70 -1.91
N GLN A 223 -24.49 -7.82 -0.92
CA GLN A 223 -25.15 -6.52 -1.10
C GLN A 223 -24.46 -5.62 -2.13
N ILE A 224 -23.12 -5.69 -2.24
CA ILE A 224 -22.36 -4.98 -3.27
C ILE A 224 -22.57 -5.64 -4.63
N GLN A 225 -22.62 -6.98 -4.69
CA GLN A 225 -22.94 -7.71 -5.93
C GLN A 225 -24.34 -7.40 -6.47
N GLU A 226 -25.32 -7.16 -5.58
CA GLU A 226 -26.67 -6.74 -5.95
C GLU A 226 -26.75 -5.30 -6.48
N MET A 227 -25.79 -4.45 -6.05
CA MET A 227 -25.65 -3.08 -6.55
C MET A 227 -24.90 -2.99 -7.88
N ALA A 228 -24.27 -4.08 -8.34
CA ALA A 228 -23.44 -4.07 -9.53
C ALA A 228 -24.29 -3.81 -10.80
N ASP A 229 -23.79 -2.94 -11.65
CA ASP A 229 -24.38 -2.66 -12.96
C ASP A 229 -23.89 -3.67 -14.01
N GLU A 230 -22.68 -4.20 -13.82
CA GLU A 230 -22.06 -5.18 -14.71
C GLU A 230 -21.33 -6.26 -13.88
N LYS A 231 -21.48 -7.51 -14.33
CA LYS A 231 -20.74 -8.65 -13.78
C LYS A 231 -19.81 -9.19 -14.84
N ILE A 232 -18.55 -9.45 -14.47
CA ILE A 232 -17.53 -9.94 -15.40
C ILE A 232 -16.81 -11.14 -14.80
N LYS A 233 -16.28 -12.01 -15.66
CA LYS A 233 -15.37 -13.07 -15.25
C LYS A 233 -14.03 -12.92 -15.95
N ILE A 234 -12.99 -13.34 -15.28
CA ILE A 234 -11.66 -13.51 -15.89
C ILE A 234 -11.67 -14.90 -16.54
N PRO A 235 -11.54 -15.00 -17.88
CA PRO A 235 -11.54 -16.29 -18.54
C PRO A 235 -10.33 -17.12 -18.13
N MET A 236 -10.57 -18.34 -17.67
CA MET A 236 -9.50 -19.27 -17.28
C MET A 236 -9.46 -20.47 -18.22
N LEU A 237 -8.29 -20.77 -18.73
CA LEU A 237 -8.05 -21.89 -19.65
C LEU A 237 -8.13 -23.28 -18.97
N ARG A 238 -8.08 -23.34 -17.64
CA ARG A 238 -8.13 -24.61 -16.87
C ARG A 238 -9.18 -24.57 -15.79
N LYS A 239 -10.09 -25.56 -15.77
CA LYS A 239 -11.25 -25.67 -14.88
C LYS A 239 -10.95 -25.74 -13.37
N ASN A 240 -9.72 -26.04 -12.93
CA ASN A 240 -9.39 -26.37 -11.54
C ASN A 240 -8.51 -25.37 -10.79
N ARG A 241 -8.35 -24.14 -11.26
CA ARG A 241 -7.61 -23.11 -10.51
C ARG A 241 -8.54 -21.95 -10.18
N LYS A 242 -8.89 -21.82 -8.89
CA LYS A 242 -9.32 -20.50 -8.38
C LYS A 242 -8.14 -19.58 -8.61
N LEU A 243 -8.32 -18.49 -9.37
CA LEU A 243 -7.42 -17.36 -9.26
C LEU A 243 -7.50 -16.95 -7.80
N LYS A 244 -6.44 -17.23 -7.03
CA LYS A 244 -6.24 -16.49 -5.78
C LYS A 244 -6.27 -15.02 -6.21
N CYS A 245 -7.10 -14.27 -5.53
CA CYS A 245 -7.31 -12.86 -5.79
C CYS A 245 -5.98 -12.24 -6.19
N ILE A 246 -5.92 -11.83 -7.46
CA ILE A 246 -4.97 -10.93 -8.05
C ILE A 246 -3.51 -11.38 -8.06
N CYS A 247 -3.05 -11.63 -9.25
CA CYS A 247 -1.65 -11.59 -9.63
C CYS A 247 -0.71 -12.46 -8.77
N SER A 248 -0.87 -13.75 -8.79
CA SER A 248 0.27 -14.65 -8.67
C SER A 248 0.86 -14.92 -10.04
#